data_b25e60cc145c8fe24346af6ad0c2c9b3
#
_entry.id   b25e60cc145c8fe24346af6ad0c2c9b3
#
_cell.length_a   1.000
_cell.length_b   1.000
_cell.length_c   1.000
_cell.angle_alpha   90.00
_cell.angle_beta   90.00
_cell.angle_gamma   90.00
#
_symmetry.space_group_name_H-M   'P 1'
#
loop_
_entity.id
_entity.type
_entity.pdbx_description
1 polymer ?
#
loop_
_entity_poly.entity_id
_entity_poly.type
_entity_poly.pdbx_seq_one_letter_code
_entity_poly.pdbx_strand_id
1 'polypeptide(L)'
;MIKILWADDEIDLLKPHIIYLEGKGYDLTSAKSGDEALDILEVKKFDIIFLDENMPGLSGLETLTILKEKYPNTPVIMITKSEEESIMEEAIGSKIADYLIKPVKPSQILLAIKKNIDTNRLVEEKTTSDYQQEFRNISMKLASSMNKEEWYEIFKKLTYWELELEKSGDESMKQILDMQKS
;
A
#
# COMPACT_ATOMS: atom_id res chain seq x y z
N MET A 1 7.36 17.76 -1.73
CA MET A 1 6.82 16.49 -2.25
C MET A 1 6.99 15.48 -1.14
N ILE A 2 5.91 14.80 -0.75
CA ILE A 2 5.93 13.81 0.35
C ILE A 2 6.68 12.56 -0.14
N LYS A 3 7.66 12.12 0.64
CA LYS A 3 8.50 10.97 0.34
C LYS A 3 8.01 9.73 1.08
N ILE A 4 7.74 8.68 0.34
CA ILE A 4 7.18 7.42 0.83
C ILE A 4 8.20 6.30 0.61
N LEU A 5 8.52 5.54 1.66
CA LEU A 5 9.18 4.25 1.54
C LEU A 5 8.11 3.15 1.63
N TRP A 6 8.12 2.22 0.70
CA TRP A 6 7.23 1.05 0.73
C TRP A 6 8.05 -0.23 0.66
N ALA A 7 8.09 -0.96 1.77
CA ALA A 7 8.75 -2.25 1.88
C ALA A 7 7.71 -3.38 1.79
N ASP A 8 7.85 -4.24 0.79
CA ASP A 8 6.97 -5.39 0.53
C ASP A 8 7.71 -6.35 -0.41
N ASP A 9 7.80 -7.63 -0.09
CA ASP A 9 8.52 -8.62 -0.92
C ASP A 9 7.84 -8.83 -2.29
N GLU A 10 6.55 -8.55 -2.37
CA GLU A 10 5.76 -8.57 -3.60
C GLU A 10 5.62 -7.18 -4.25
N ILE A 11 6.47 -6.20 -3.93
CA ILE A 11 6.36 -4.79 -4.38
C ILE A 11 6.28 -4.64 -5.90
N ASP A 12 6.89 -5.55 -6.66
CA ASP A 12 6.81 -5.55 -8.13
C ASP A 12 5.37 -5.73 -8.64
N LEU A 13 4.51 -6.36 -7.87
CA LEU A 13 3.09 -6.57 -8.18
C LEU A 13 2.24 -5.35 -7.81
N LEU A 14 2.79 -4.47 -6.97
CA LEU A 14 2.15 -3.23 -6.53
C LEU A 14 2.48 -2.04 -7.45
N LYS A 15 3.12 -2.27 -8.60
CA LYS A 15 3.42 -1.22 -9.62
C LYS A 15 2.23 -0.33 -9.96
N PRO A 16 0.99 -0.83 -10.13
CA PRO A 16 -0.18 0.03 -10.36
C PRO A 16 -0.43 1.01 -9.21
N HIS A 17 -0.24 0.58 -7.95
CA HIS A 17 -0.40 1.44 -6.78
C HIS A 17 0.69 2.52 -6.74
N ILE A 18 1.93 2.13 -7.05
CA ILE A 18 3.08 3.04 -7.10
C ILE A 18 2.84 4.14 -8.12
N ILE A 19 2.51 3.77 -9.37
CA ILE A 19 2.22 4.72 -10.46
C ILE A 19 1.06 5.64 -10.10
N TYR A 20 0.03 5.10 -9.45
CA TYR A 20 -1.11 5.89 -8.99
C TYR A 20 -0.70 6.95 -7.96
N LEU A 21 0.13 6.59 -6.97
CA LEU A 21 0.62 7.51 -5.95
C LEU A 21 1.57 8.56 -6.53
N GLU A 22 2.48 8.15 -7.42
CA GLU A 22 3.37 9.08 -8.14
C GLU A 22 2.57 10.08 -8.98
N GLY A 23 1.50 9.63 -9.64
CA GLY A 23 0.55 10.50 -10.37
C GLY A 23 -0.20 11.47 -9.47
N LYS A 24 -0.25 11.23 -8.15
CA LYS A 24 -0.78 12.15 -7.14
C LYS A 24 0.28 13.09 -6.55
N GLY A 25 1.52 13.02 -7.02
CA GLY A 25 2.61 13.90 -6.59
C GLY A 25 3.36 13.40 -5.35
N TYR A 26 3.28 12.12 -5.04
CA TYR A 26 4.11 11.47 -4.02
C TYR A 26 5.43 11.00 -4.64
N ASP A 27 6.52 11.05 -3.86
CA ASP A 27 7.83 10.50 -4.24
C ASP A 27 7.99 9.14 -3.55
N LEU A 28 7.91 8.05 -4.32
CA LEU A 28 7.90 6.71 -3.78
C LEU A 28 9.21 5.98 -4.04
N THR A 29 9.76 5.38 -3.01
CA THR A 29 10.91 4.47 -3.07
C THR A 29 10.46 3.09 -2.58
N SER A 30 10.76 2.05 -3.36
CA SER A 30 10.41 0.66 -3.06
C SER A 30 11.57 -0.07 -2.39
N ALA A 31 11.26 -1.01 -1.50
CA ALA A 31 12.18 -2.00 -0.96
C ALA A 31 11.53 -3.38 -0.98
N LYS A 32 12.30 -4.45 -1.15
CA LYS A 32 11.81 -5.84 -1.24
C LYS A 32 11.96 -6.62 0.07
N SER A 33 12.57 -6.00 1.08
CA SER A 33 12.79 -6.62 2.39
C SER A 33 12.95 -5.55 3.47
N GLY A 34 12.89 -5.99 4.72
CA GLY A 34 13.18 -5.14 5.86
C GLY A 34 14.62 -4.62 5.87
N ASP A 35 15.58 -5.49 5.54
CA ASP A 35 17.00 -5.11 5.46
C ASP A 35 17.23 -4.03 4.41
N GLU A 36 16.69 -4.19 3.19
CA GLU A 36 16.79 -3.18 2.13
C GLU A 36 16.15 -1.85 2.54
N ALA A 37 15.01 -1.91 3.23
CA ALA A 37 14.35 -0.70 3.74
C ALA A 37 15.22 0.05 4.75
N LEU A 38 15.89 -0.68 5.66
CA LEU A 38 16.81 -0.10 6.63
C LEU A 38 18.02 0.52 5.96
N ASP A 39 18.63 -0.15 4.97
CA ASP A 39 19.76 0.38 4.19
C ASP A 39 19.39 1.67 3.45
N ILE A 40 18.21 1.73 2.85
CA ILE A 40 17.70 2.92 2.17
C ILE A 40 17.53 4.08 3.17
N LEU A 41 17.05 3.80 4.37
CA LEU A 41 16.84 4.80 5.42
C LEU A 41 18.14 5.38 5.99
N GLU A 42 19.26 4.68 5.86
CA GLU A 42 20.56 5.24 6.25
C GLU A 42 21.00 6.40 5.35
N VAL A 43 20.56 6.40 4.08
CA VAL A 43 20.98 7.39 3.08
C VAL A 43 19.87 8.37 2.68
N LYS A 44 18.60 8.05 2.95
CA LYS A 44 17.45 8.87 2.59
C LYS A 44 16.49 9.04 3.76
N LYS A 45 15.82 10.20 3.82
CA LYS A 45 14.73 10.47 4.78
C LYS A 45 13.38 10.37 4.08
N PHE A 46 12.41 9.83 4.81
CA PHE A 46 11.03 9.66 4.35
C PHE A 46 10.05 10.28 5.34
N ASP A 47 8.91 10.73 4.81
CA ASP A 47 7.84 11.33 5.59
C ASP A 47 6.89 10.28 6.15
N ILE A 48 6.80 9.10 5.50
CA ILE A 48 5.98 7.97 5.90
C ILE A 48 6.56 6.66 5.35
N ILE A 49 6.37 5.57 6.07
CA ILE A 49 6.81 4.23 5.69
C ILE A 49 5.59 3.29 5.66
N PHE A 50 5.40 2.59 4.54
CA PHE A 50 4.55 1.41 4.44
C PHE A 50 5.41 0.18 4.59
N LEU A 51 5.02 -0.73 5.47
CA LEU A 51 5.80 -1.89 5.86
C LEU A 51 4.94 -3.15 5.84
N ASP A 52 5.22 -4.05 4.92
CA ASP A 52 4.60 -5.37 4.93
C ASP A 52 5.06 -6.16 6.16
N GLU A 53 4.15 -6.91 6.73
CA GLU A 53 4.45 -7.73 7.90
C GLU A 53 5.30 -8.95 7.52
N ASN A 54 4.93 -9.61 6.42
CA ASN A 54 5.48 -10.89 6.03
C ASN A 54 6.52 -10.73 4.92
N MET A 55 7.76 -10.44 5.31
CA MET A 55 8.90 -10.34 4.39
C MET A 55 9.97 -11.39 4.71
N PRO A 56 10.72 -11.86 3.71
CA PRO A 56 11.87 -12.74 3.95
C PRO A 56 12.99 -11.99 4.69
N GLY A 57 13.73 -12.71 5.55
CA GLY A 57 14.74 -12.11 6.41
C GLY A 57 14.12 -11.48 7.65
N LEU A 58 14.29 -10.18 7.83
CA LEU A 58 13.62 -9.44 8.90
C LEU A 58 12.13 -9.32 8.59
N SER A 59 11.29 -9.80 9.50
CA SER A 59 9.85 -9.57 9.46
C SER A 59 9.52 -8.08 9.57
N GLY A 60 8.29 -7.69 9.19
CA GLY A 60 7.85 -6.31 9.36
C GLY A 60 7.92 -5.83 10.80
N LEU A 61 7.63 -6.68 11.77
CA LEU A 61 7.68 -6.34 13.20
C LEU A 61 9.10 -6.12 13.72
N GLU A 62 10.04 -6.98 13.32
CA GLU A 62 11.45 -6.81 13.66
C GLU A 62 11.99 -5.53 13.02
N THR A 63 11.66 -5.30 11.75
CA THR A 63 12.01 -4.07 11.03
C THR A 63 11.41 -2.84 11.72
N LEU A 64 10.13 -2.87 12.13
CA LEU A 64 9.45 -1.80 12.86
C LEU A 64 10.17 -1.46 14.16
N THR A 65 10.61 -2.47 14.90
CA THR A 65 11.33 -2.26 16.17
C THR A 65 12.61 -1.45 15.93
N ILE A 66 13.42 -1.84 14.95
CA ILE A 66 14.64 -1.13 14.59
C ILE A 66 14.35 0.29 14.07
N LEU A 67 13.30 0.43 13.23
CA LEU A 67 12.87 1.71 12.70
C LEU A 67 12.50 2.68 13.83
N LYS A 68 11.77 2.24 14.82
CA LYS A 68 11.31 3.10 15.92
C LYS A 68 12.40 3.46 16.91
N GLU A 69 13.46 2.67 17.00
CA GLU A 69 14.66 3.04 17.75
C GLU A 69 15.45 4.15 17.05
N LYS A 70 15.65 4.02 15.72
CA LYS A 70 16.45 4.97 14.93
C LYS A 70 15.64 6.20 14.48
N TYR A 71 14.36 6.04 14.16
CA TYR A 71 13.47 7.06 13.56
C TYR A 71 12.11 7.13 14.30
N PRO A 72 12.07 7.50 15.59
CA PRO A 72 10.87 7.41 16.44
C PRO A 72 9.70 8.24 15.92
N ASN A 73 9.96 9.33 15.23
CA ASN A 73 8.95 10.28 14.78
C ASN A 73 8.40 9.98 13.37
N THR A 74 9.02 9.08 12.62
CA THR A 74 8.53 8.74 11.28
C THR A 74 7.32 7.82 11.41
N PRO A 75 6.15 8.19 10.88
CA PRO A 75 4.97 7.35 10.90
C PRO A 75 5.20 6.08 10.06
N VAL A 76 4.88 4.93 10.64
CA VAL A 76 4.93 3.63 9.98
C VAL A 76 3.53 3.06 9.93
N ILE A 77 3.09 2.68 8.73
CA ILE A 77 1.84 2.00 8.48
C ILE A 77 2.15 0.55 8.14
N MET A 78 1.66 -0.36 8.97
CA MET A 78 1.79 -1.80 8.69
C MET A 78 0.77 -2.23 7.64
N ILE A 79 1.19 -3.13 6.75
CA ILE A 79 0.32 -3.80 5.78
C ILE A 79 0.34 -5.31 6.10
N THR A 80 -0.83 -5.91 6.24
CA THR A 80 -0.96 -7.26 6.78
C THR A 80 -2.03 -8.08 6.06
N LYS A 81 -1.95 -9.41 6.12
CA LYS A 81 -2.93 -10.34 5.54
C LYS A 81 -3.99 -10.82 6.56
N SER A 82 -3.83 -10.55 7.86
CA SER A 82 -4.66 -11.11 8.91
C SER A 82 -5.34 -10.04 9.78
N GLU A 83 -6.60 -10.28 10.12
CA GLU A 83 -7.35 -9.46 11.08
C GLU A 83 -6.95 -9.75 12.55
N GLU A 84 -6.32 -10.89 12.83
CA GLU A 84 -5.89 -11.27 14.18
C GLU A 84 -4.79 -10.35 14.73
N GLU A 85 -4.24 -9.52 13.91
CA GLU A 85 -3.18 -8.58 14.24
C GLU A 85 -3.65 -7.32 14.96
N SER A 86 -4.96 -7.11 15.08
CA SER A 86 -5.49 -6.14 16.05
C SER A 86 -5.01 -6.43 17.49
N ILE A 87 -4.71 -7.69 17.78
CA ILE A 87 -4.12 -8.13 19.05
C ILE A 87 -2.65 -7.71 19.15
N MET A 88 -1.95 -7.66 18.02
CA MET A 88 -0.56 -7.18 17.97
C MET A 88 -0.46 -5.65 18.12
N GLU A 89 -1.46 -4.91 17.68
CA GLU A 89 -1.53 -3.45 17.89
C GLU A 89 -1.49 -3.13 19.38
N GLU A 90 -2.17 -3.92 20.19
CA GLU A 90 -2.16 -3.81 21.66
C GLU A 90 -0.80 -4.20 22.26
N ALA A 91 -0.11 -5.20 21.69
CA ALA A 91 1.20 -5.69 22.14
C ALA A 91 2.38 -4.81 21.68
N ILE A 92 2.29 -4.21 20.49
CA ILE A 92 3.31 -3.31 19.94
C ILE A 92 3.14 -1.87 20.48
N GLY A 93 1.97 -1.57 21.05
CA GLY A 93 1.63 -0.26 21.60
C GLY A 93 1.63 0.84 20.52
N SER A 94 2.00 2.04 20.91
CA SER A 94 1.97 3.23 20.04
C SER A 94 3.08 3.31 18.97
N LYS A 95 3.71 2.19 18.61
CA LYS A 95 4.83 2.21 17.64
C LYS A 95 4.38 2.37 16.19
N ILE A 96 3.21 1.87 15.82
CA ILE A 96 2.64 2.05 14.48
C ILE A 96 1.70 3.27 14.46
N ALA A 97 1.65 3.93 13.31
CA ALA A 97 0.74 5.06 13.10
C ALA A 97 -0.64 4.59 12.62
N ASP A 98 -0.67 3.52 11.83
CA ASP A 98 -1.89 2.91 11.30
C ASP A 98 -1.58 1.51 10.76
N TYR A 99 -2.61 0.75 10.38
CA TYR A 99 -2.47 -0.51 9.68
C TYR A 99 -3.49 -0.64 8.53
N LEU A 100 -3.13 -1.41 7.51
CA LEU A 100 -3.99 -1.72 6.37
C LEU A 100 -4.01 -3.23 6.15
N ILE A 101 -5.20 -3.76 5.86
CA ILE A 101 -5.39 -5.19 5.61
C ILE A 101 -5.34 -5.43 4.10
N LYS A 102 -4.53 -6.40 3.66
CA LYS A 102 -4.49 -6.84 2.25
C LYS A 102 -5.79 -7.58 1.90
N PRO A 103 -6.35 -7.33 0.70
CA PRO A 103 -5.83 -6.49 -0.38
C PRO A 103 -6.10 -4.99 -0.14
N VAL A 104 -5.05 -4.16 -0.28
CA VAL A 104 -5.15 -2.72 -0.07
C VAL A 104 -5.71 -2.00 -1.28
N LYS A 105 -6.71 -1.15 -1.06
CA LYS A 105 -7.27 -0.28 -2.10
C LYS A 105 -6.43 1.01 -2.20
N PRO A 106 -6.27 1.59 -3.40
CA PRO A 106 -5.55 2.86 -3.57
C PRO A 106 -6.11 3.99 -2.71
N SER A 107 -7.42 4.02 -2.51
CA SER A 107 -8.09 5.01 -1.64
C SER A 107 -7.73 4.86 -0.17
N GLN A 108 -7.55 3.63 0.33
CA GLN A 108 -7.13 3.37 1.71
C GLN A 108 -5.71 3.87 1.94
N ILE A 109 -4.79 3.62 0.98
CA ILE A 109 -3.41 4.12 1.05
C ILE A 109 -3.39 5.64 1.10
N LEU A 110 -4.14 6.32 0.20
CA LEU A 110 -4.23 7.78 0.19
C LEU A 110 -4.81 8.33 1.50
N LEU A 111 -5.84 7.69 2.03
CA LEU A 111 -6.45 8.10 3.30
C LEU A 111 -5.45 7.95 4.45
N ALA A 112 -4.72 6.84 4.49
CA ALA A 112 -3.70 6.60 5.50
C ALA A 112 -2.55 7.62 5.43
N ILE A 113 -2.09 7.98 4.21
CA ILE A 113 -1.10 9.05 4.02
C ILE A 113 -1.64 10.37 4.56
N LYS A 114 -2.85 10.77 4.16
CA LYS A 114 -3.46 12.02 4.58
C LYS A 114 -3.67 12.10 6.08
N LYS A 115 -4.18 11.05 6.69
CA LYS A 115 -4.40 10.97 8.14
C LYS A 115 -3.12 11.18 8.93
N ASN A 116 -1.99 10.68 8.44
CA ASN A 116 -0.73 10.65 9.19
C ASN A 116 0.24 11.79 8.84
N ILE A 117 0.05 12.45 7.70
CA ILE A 117 0.95 13.55 7.27
C ILE A 117 0.20 14.89 7.20
N ASP A 118 -1.06 14.90 6.78
CA ASP A 118 -1.77 16.13 6.39
C ASP A 118 -2.94 16.41 7.33
N THR A 119 -2.67 16.73 8.57
CA THR A 119 -3.70 17.15 9.54
C THR A 119 -4.33 18.52 9.21
N ASN A 120 -3.82 19.26 8.22
CA ASN A 120 -4.22 20.66 7.96
C ASN A 120 -4.69 20.97 6.52
N ARG A 121 -4.78 20.00 5.61
CA ARG A 121 -5.31 20.23 4.26
C ARG A 121 -6.76 19.80 4.16
N LEU A 122 -7.65 20.77 3.97
CA LEU A 122 -9.02 20.55 3.50
C LEU A 122 -8.96 19.81 2.15
N VAL A 123 -9.31 18.55 2.18
CA VAL A 123 -9.30 17.66 1.00
C VAL A 123 -10.61 17.88 0.28
N GLU A 124 -10.56 18.23 -1.02
CA GLU A 124 -11.67 17.96 -1.92
C GLU A 124 -11.95 16.45 -1.87
N GLU A 125 -13.13 16.08 -1.38
CA GLU A 125 -13.55 14.69 -1.26
C GLU A 125 -13.76 14.11 -2.68
N LYS A 126 -12.70 13.49 -3.21
CA LYS A 126 -12.90 12.53 -4.29
C LYS A 126 -13.57 11.29 -3.71
N THR A 127 -14.57 10.78 -4.41
CA THR A 127 -15.25 9.56 -4.00
C THR A 127 -14.31 8.34 -4.13
N THR A 128 -14.57 7.29 -3.37
CA THR A 128 -13.86 6.00 -3.51
C THR A 128 -13.91 5.49 -4.95
N SER A 129 -15.03 5.71 -5.64
CA SER A 129 -15.25 5.39 -7.05
C SER A 129 -14.24 6.08 -7.97
N ASP A 130 -13.96 7.38 -7.77
CA ASP A 130 -13.01 8.14 -8.60
C ASP A 130 -11.59 7.59 -8.47
N TYR A 131 -11.17 7.23 -7.26
CA TYR A 131 -9.87 6.61 -7.01
C TYR A 131 -9.75 5.24 -7.67
N GLN A 132 -10.80 4.42 -7.60
CA GLN A 132 -10.82 3.10 -8.22
C GLN A 132 -10.76 3.19 -9.75
N GLN A 133 -11.48 4.13 -10.35
CA GLN A 133 -11.45 4.32 -11.79
C GLN A 133 -10.10 4.78 -12.29
N GLU A 134 -9.46 5.70 -11.58
CA GLU A 134 -8.12 6.18 -11.92
C GLU A 134 -7.07 5.07 -11.81
N PHE A 135 -7.14 4.27 -10.75
CA PHE A 135 -6.28 3.11 -10.56
C PHE A 135 -6.44 2.06 -11.68
N ARG A 136 -7.68 1.78 -12.08
CA ARG A 136 -7.97 0.89 -13.22
C ARG A 136 -7.35 1.39 -14.53
N ASN A 137 -7.49 2.68 -14.82
CA ASN A 137 -6.89 3.27 -16.02
C ASN A 137 -5.36 3.15 -16.03
N ILE A 138 -4.72 3.32 -14.88
CA ILE A 138 -3.27 3.13 -14.73
C ILE A 138 -2.90 1.67 -14.94
N SER A 139 -3.64 0.73 -14.36
CA SER A 139 -3.43 -0.71 -14.51
C SER A 139 -3.52 -1.14 -15.98
N MET A 140 -4.51 -0.63 -16.73
CA MET A 140 -4.65 -0.90 -18.17
C MET A 140 -3.48 -0.34 -18.98
N LYS A 141 -3.03 0.88 -18.69
CA LYS A 141 -1.87 1.48 -19.35
C LYS A 141 -0.59 0.68 -19.09
N LEU A 142 -0.39 0.26 -17.85
CA LEU A 142 0.77 -0.55 -17.48
C LEU A 142 0.74 -1.91 -18.20
N ALA A 143 -0.41 -2.58 -18.22
CA ALA A 143 -0.60 -3.83 -18.92
C ALA A 143 -0.27 -3.74 -20.41
N SER A 144 -0.56 -2.60 -21.06
CA SER A 144 -0.25 -2.38 -22.47
C SER A 144 1.26 -2.18 -22.76
N SER A 145 2.05 -1.85 -21.75
CA SER A 145 3.50 -1.59 -21.87
C SER A 145 4.38 -2.76 -21.44
N MET A 146 3.79 -3.82 -20.88
CA MET A 146 4.50 -4.99 -20.35
C MET A 146 4.49 -6.16 -21.34
N ASN A 147 5.41 -7.10 -21.16
CA ASN A 147 5.34 -8.36 -21.90
C ASN A 147 4.14 -9.20 -21.40
N LYS A 148 3.72 -10.15 -22.24
CA LYS A 148 2.48 -10.92 -22.02
C LYS A 148 2.51 -11.77 -20.75
N GLU A 149 3.68 -12.27 -20.33
CA GLU A 149 3.84 -13.14 -19.17
C GLU A 149 3.81 -12.32 -17.86
N GLU A 150 4.53 -11.20 -17.82
CA GLU A 150 4.49 -10.27 -16.68
C GLU A 150 3.08 -9.71 -16.46
N TRP A 151 2.39 -9.35 -17.57
CA TRP A 151 1.02 -8.88 -17.51
C TRP A 151 0.07 -9.94 -16.93
N TYR A 152 0.21 -11.20 -17.37
CA TYR A 152 -0.63 -12.30 -16.92
C TYR A 152 -0.51 -12.55 -15.41
N GLU A 153 0.70 -12.50 -14.85
CA GLU A 153 0.92 -12.68 -13.41
C GLU A 153 0.32 -11.53 -12.58
N ILE A 154 0.47 -10.29 -13.04
CA ILE A 154 -0.15 -9.14 -12.38
C ILE A 154 -1.67 -9.20 -12.47
N PHE A 155 -2.21 -9.50 -13.65
CA PHE A 155 -3.65 -9.64 -13.86
C PHE A 155 -4.27 -10.72 -12.99
N LYS A 156 -3.63 -11.87 -12.90
CA LYS A 156 -4.08 -13.00 -12.06
C LYS A 156 -4.18 -12.58 -10.57
N LYS A 157 -3.22 -11.83 -10.06
CA LYS A 157 -3.24 -11.35 -8.67
C LYS A 157 -4.25 -10.23 -8.46
N LEU A 158 -4.37 -9.28 -9.39
CA LEU A 158 -5.40 -8.24 -9.32
C LEU A 158 -6.81 -8.85 -9.32
N THR A 159 -7.05 -9.85 -10.19
CA THR A 159 -8.33 -10.58 -10.23
C THR A 159 -8.58 -11.37 -8.94
N TYR A 160 -7.55 -11.96 -8.36
CA TYR A 160 -7.67 -12.62 -7.06
C TYR A 160 -8.07 -11.64 -5.96
N TRP A 161 -7.45 -10.47 -5.91
CA TRP A 161 -7.79 -9.43 -4.93
C TRP A 161 -9.18 -8.83 -5.15
N GLU A 162 -9.61 -8.67 -6.41
CA GLU A 162 -10.99 -8.25 -6.73
C GLU A 162 -12.00 -9.27 -6.20
N LEU A 163 -11.75 -10.57 -6.39
CA LEU A 163 -12.60 -11.65 -5.89
C LEU A 163 -12.64 -11.72 -4.34
N GLU A 164 -11.52 -11.50 -3.67
CA GLU A 164 -11.48 -11.44 -2.20
C GLU A 164 -12.24 -10.22 -1.66
N LEU A 165 -12.13 -9.08 -2.32
CA LEU A 165 -12.89 -7.87 -1.98
C LEU A 165 -14.40 -8.05 -2.20
N GLU A 166 -14.81 -8.80 -3.25
CA GLU A 166 -16.22 -9.14 -3.50
C GLU A 166 -16.79 -10.02 -2.38
N LYS A 167 -16.03 -10.99 -1.90
CA LYS A 167 -16.42 -11.86 -0.77
C LYS A 167 -16.58 -11.09 0.53
N SER A 168 -15.86 -9.98 0.71
CA SER A 168 -15.96 -9.13 1.91
C SER A 168 -17.25 -8.30 1.98
N GLY A 169 -18.12 -8.37 0.97
CA GLY A 169 -19.43 -7.72 0.96
C GLY A 169 -19.44 -6.23 0.63
N ASP A 170 -18.34 -5.71 0.09
CA ASP A 170 -18.25 -4.31 -0.34
C ASP A 170 -19.10 -4.07 -1.60
N GLU A 171 -20.27 -3.44 -1.43
CA GLU A 171 -21.20 -3.17 -2.53
C GLU A 171 -20.63 -2.33 -3.67
N SER A 172 -19.61 -1.51 -3.41
CA SER A 172 -18.94 -0.72 -4.44
C SER A 172 -18.18 -1.60 -5.45
N MET A 173 -17.76 -2.80 -5.07
CA MET A 173 -17.08 -3.75 -5.95
C MET A 173 -18.05 -4.54 -6.83
N LYS A 174 -19.28 -4.82 -6.35
CA LYS A 174 -20.32 -5.46 -7.20
C LYS A 174 -20.63 -4.62 -8.44
N GLN A 175 -20.76 -3.32 -8.29
CA GLN A 175 -21.00 -2.40 -9.40
C GLN A 175 -19.84 -2.41 -10.42
N ILE A 176 -18.60 -2.58 -9.98
CA ILE A 176 -17.42 -2.61 -10.84
C ILE A 176 -17.37 -3.89 -11.68
N LEU A 177 -17.69 -5.03 -11.07
CA LEU A 177 -17.73 -6.34 -11.76
C LEU A 177 -18.88 -6.44 -12.76
N ASP A 178 -20.02 -5.86 -12.46
CA ASP A 178 -21.17 -5.83 -13.37
C ASP A 178 -20.92 -4.94 -14.60
N MET A 179 -20.13 -3.89 -14.47
CA MET A 179 -19.68 -3.06 -15.61
C MET A 179 -18.64 -3.76 -16.51
N GLN A 180 -17.96 -4.80 -16.05
CA GLN A 180 -17.03 -5.58 -16.86
C GLN A 180 -17.72 -6.68 -17.69
N LYS A 181 -18.96 -7.03 -17.34
CA LYS A 181 -19.75 -8.07 -18.03
C LYS A 181 -20.64 -7.51 -19.15
N SER A 182 -20.74 -6.21 -19.27
CA SER A 182 -21.44 -5.48 -20.34
C SER A 182 -20.47 -4.95 -21.41
#